data_a47c155f87a74b5cfb525b81e974caf4
#
_entry.id   a47c155f87a74b5cfb525b81e974caf4
#
_cell.length_a   1.000
_cell.length_b   1.000
_cell.length_c   1.000
_cell.angle_alpha   90.00
_cell.angle_beta   90.00
_cell.angle_gamma   90.00
#
_symmetry.space_group_name_H-M   'P 1'
#
loop_
_entity.id
_entity.type
_entity.pdbx_description
1 polymer ?
#
loop_
_entity_poly.entity_id
_entity_poly.type
_entity_poly.pdbx_seq_one_letter_code
_entity_poly.pdbx_strand_id
1 'polypeptide(L)'
;MKRINGRWLVPVLLAGSMLIALNQAHCSALDNFKGLEGTISIAGGTAHIPVMNDAAKNIMTFNPAVKITVEGGGTGVGVQKVGEGLVDVGNTGRALSPEEVQKFGLKSYPFALDGVATVVNPKNSVSDLNAEQIIDIFAGKITNWKEVGGKDAAIHLFSRDEASGTREVFWEKQLKKGTVAASANIVPSNGAMKVAVAQDPDAIGYVSIGHVDDSVKALKLAGIAASQENAVNGSYPIVRKLYMNTKGDPNKLVKAFIDYILSPDGAAIIKRHGYIPLQQ
;
A
#
# COMPACT_ATOMS: atom_id res chain seq x y z
N MET A 1 -90.83 17.99 -17.02
CA MET A 1 -89.86 17.47 -16.05
C MET A 1 -88.60 17.04 -16.83
N LYS A 2 -87.57 17.88 -16.87
CA LYS A 2 -86.27 17.57 -17.48
C LYS A 2 -85.21 17.80 -16.43
N ARG A 3 -84.44 16.73 -16.07
CA ARG A 3 -83.30 16.80 -15.17
C ARG A 3 -82.10 17.27 -15.94
N ILE A 4 -81.40 18.30 -15.43
CA ILE A 4 -80.16 18.83 -15.94
C ILE A 4 -79.04 18.21 -15.08
N ASN A 5 -78.16 17.41 -15.73
CA ASN A 5 -77.00 16.87 -15.11
C ASN A 5 -75.84 17.87 -15.29
N GLY A 6 -75.38 18.52 -14.19
CA GLY A 6 -74.23 19.34 -14.16
C GLY A 6 -73.01 18.48 -14.02
N ARG A 7 -72.06 18.52 -14.99
CA ARG A 7 -70.72 17.96 -14.90
C ARG A 7 -69.77 19.04 -14.37
N TRP A 8 -69.21 18.84 -13.20
CA TRP A 8 -68.20 19.65 -12.65
C TRP A 8 -66.83 19.23 -13.26
N LEU A 9 -66.22 20.14 -13.98
CA LEU A 9 -64.83 20.02 -14.45
C LEU A 9 -63.86 20.46 -13.32
N VAL A 10 -63.08 19.55 -12.80
CA VAL A 10 -61.99 19.84 -11.86
C VAL A 10 -60.74 20.10 -12.70
N PRO A 11 -60.06 21.24 -12.56
CA PRO A 11 -58.78 21.44 -13.22
C PRO A 11 -57.68 20.69 -12.47
N VAL A 12 -57.04 19.75 -13.15
CA VAL A 12 -55.83 19.08 -12.67
C VAL A 12 -54.66 20.05 -12.88
N LEU A 13 -54.19 20.64 -11.79
CA LEU A 13 -52.94 21.37 -11.74
C LEU A 13 -51.78 20.36 -11.78
N LEU A 14 -51.12 20.22 -12.93
CA LEU A 14 -49.84 19.54 -13.09
C LEU A 14 -48.76 20.43 -12.48
N ALA A 15 -48.40 20.17 -11.22
CA ALA A 15 -47.18 20.70 -10.61
C ALA A 15 -45.97 19.96 -11.19
N GLY A 16 -45.37 20.54 -12.21
CA GLY A 16 -44.07 20.08 -12.76
C GLY A 16 -42.95 20.29 -11.73
N SER A 17 -42.57 19.23 -11.00
CA SER A 17 -41.39 19.22 -10.15
C SER A 17 -40.17 19.20 -11.06
N MET A 18 -39.57 20.36 -11.30
CA MET A 18 -38.29 20.49 -11.97
C MET A 18 -37.20 20.03 -10.98
N LEU A 19 -36.80 18.78 -11.07
CA LEU A 19 -35.60 18.26 -10.40
C LEU A 19 -34.40 18.99 -10.99
N ILE A 20 -33.93 20.02 -10.31
CA ILE A 20 -32.61 20.61 -10.54
C ILE A 20 -31.61 19.60 -10.01
N ALA A 21 -31.07 18.74 -10.88
CA ALA A 21 -29.88 17.97 -10.60
C ALA A 21 -28.73 18.97 -10.35
N LEU A 22 -28.43 19.22 -9.09
CA LEU A 22 -27.17 19.89 -8.72
C LEU A 22 -26.05 18.96 -9.17
N ASN A 23 -25.52 19.20 -10.36
CA ASN A 23 -24.21 18.71 -10.76
C ASN A 23 -23.19 19.35 -9.81
N GLN A 24 -22.89 18.68 -8.69
CA GLN A 24 -21.69 19.01 -7.93
C GLN A 24 -20.50 18.72 -8.85
N ALA A 25 -19.95 19.75 -9.45
CA ALA A 25 -18.68 19.68 -10.13
C ALA A 25 -17.66 19.17 -9.09
N HIS A 26 -17.35 17.88 -9.13
CA HIS A 26 -16.23 17.34 -8.36
C HIS A 26 -14.98 18.03 -8.89
N CYS A 27 -14.50 19.01 -8.15
CA CYS A 27 -13.20 19.61 -8.42
C CYS A 27 -12.17 18.49 -8.24
N SER A 28 -11.55 18.04 -9.32
CA SER A 28 -10.52 17.00 -9.24
C SER A 28 -9.35 17.53 -8.42
N ALA A 29 -8.77 16.70 -7.57
CA ALA A 29 -7.58 17.09 -6.82
C ALA A 29 -6.38 17.43 -7.72
N LEU A 30 -6.42 17.06 -9.01
CA LEU A 30 -5.47 17.51 -10.04
C LEU A 30 -5.53 19.03 -10.28
N ASP A 31 -6.67 19.68 -10.04
CA ASP A 31 -6.79 21.13 -10.21
C ASP A 31 -5.83 21.93 -9.33
N ASN A 32 -5.39 21.36 -8.20
CA ASN A 32 -4.39 21.95 -7.32
C ASN A 32 -3.01 22.11 -7.99
N PHE A 33 -2.77 21.42 -9.12
CA PHE A 33 -1.52 21.52 -9.88
C PHE A 33 -1.56 22.56 -11.01
N LYS A 34 -2.71 23.22 -11.26
CA LYS A 34 -2.80 24.29 -12.26
C LYS A 34 -1.85 25.45 -11.92
N GLY A 35 -1.00 25.79 -12.88
CA GLY A 35 -0.03 26.89 -12.74
C GLY A 35 1.12 26.60 -11.76
N LEU A 36 1.28 25.36 -11.29
CA LEU A 36 2.47 24.93 -10.57
C LEU A 36 3.50 24.39 -11.56
N GLU A 37 4.78 24.55 -11.22
CA GLU A 37 5.92 24.02 -11.97
C GLU A 37 7.01 23.57 -11.01
N GLY A 38 7.90 22.70 -11.47
CA GLY A 38 9.05 22.24 -10.69
C GLY A 38 9.13 20.72 -10.58
N THR A 39 9.98 20.28 -9.66
CA THR A 39 10.27 18.86 -9.46
C THR A 39 9.87 18.42 -8.05
N ILE A 40 9.35 17.20 -7.93
CA ILE A 40 9.18 16.47 -6.67
C ILE A 40 10.03 15.22 -6.73
N SER A 41 10.93 15.06 -5.79
CA SER A 41 11.76 13.87 -5.62
C SER A 41 11.25 13.03 -4.45
N ILE A 42 11.02 11.74 -4.70
CA ILE A 42 10.46 10.80 -3.72
C ILE A 42 11.38 9.60 -3.59
N ALA A 43 11.72 9.19 -2.37
CA ALA A 43 12.51 7.97 -2.16
C ALA A 43 12.02 7.17 -0.94
N GLY A 44 12.39 5.88 -0.86
CA GLY A 44 12.20 5.07 0.34
C GLY A 44 11.40 3.79 0.16
N GLY A 45 10.35 3.62 0.95
CA GLY A 45 9.59 2.37 1.05
C GLY A 45 9.13 1.81 -0.28
N THR A 46 9.56 0.59 -0.62
CA THR A 46 9.25 -0.02 -1.94
C THR A 46 7.80 -0.50 -2.08
N ALA A 47 7.05 -0.63 -0.98
CA ALA A 47 5.61 -0.85 -1.03
C ALA A 47 4.84 0.35 -1.62
N HIS A 48 5.40 1.55 -1.54
CA HIS A 48 4.77 2.78 -2.01
C HIS A 48 4.84 2.96 -3.53
N ILE A 49 5.86 2.36 -4.16
CA ILE A 49 6.21 2.60 -5.57
C ILE A 49 5.03 2.51 -6.53
N PRO A 50 4.15 1.49 -6.48
CA PRO A 50 3.02 1.42 -7.40
C PRO A 50 2.07 2.61 -7.30
N VAL A 51 1.72 3.02 -6.08
CA VAL A 51 0.82 4.16 -5.82
C VAL A 51 1.47 5.47 -6.25
N MET A 52 2.75 5.68 -5.87
CA MET A 52 3.47 6.91 -6.18
C MET A 52 3.69 7.08 -7.69
N ASN A 53 3.99 5.99 -8.41
CA ASN A 53 4.16 6.03 -9.86
C ASN A 53 2.86 6.38 -10.60
N ASP A 54 1.73 5.79 -10.20
CA ASP A 54 0.44 6.11 -10.81
C ASP A 54 0.02 7.56 -10.52
N ALA A 55 0.20 8.02 -9.29
CA ALA A 55 -0.05 9.42 -8.93
C ALA A 55 0.85 10.37 -9.74
N ALA A 56 2.15 10.08 -9.82
CA ALA A 56 3.10 10.86 -10.61
C ALA A 56 2.69 10.91 -12.09
N LYS A 57 2.31 9.76 -12.67
CA LYS A 57 1.83 9.69 -14.05
C LYS A 57 0.60 10.57 -14.29
N ASN A 58 -0.40 10.49 -13.41
CA ASN A 58 -1.62 11.29 -13.53
C ASN A 58 -1.32 12.79 -13.45
N ILE A 59 -0.50 13.20 -12.48
CA ILE A 59 -0.13 14.61 -12.26
C ILE A 59 0.69 15.12 -13.45
N MET A 60 1.71 14.41 -13.89
CA MET A 60 2.56 14.82 -15.02
C MET A 60 1.80 14.82 -16.36
N THR A 61 0.78 13.95 -16.51
CA THR A 61 -0.11 13.98 -17.68
C THR A 61 -1.01 15.23 -17.67
N PHE A 62 -1.53 15.60 -16.49
CA PHE A 62 -2.37 16.79 -16.31
C PHE A 62 -1.57 18.10 -16.45
N ASN A 63 -0.40 18.14 -15.81
CA ASN A 63 0.50 19.29 -15.87
C ASN A 63 1.95 18.87 -16.18
N PRO A 64 2.37 18.93 -17.46
CA PRO A 64 3.72 18.55 -17.87
C PRO A 64 4.86 19.45 -17.33
N ALA A 65 4.55 20.65 -16.77
CA ALA A 65 5.55 21.50 -16.11
C ALA A 65 5.99 20.94 -14.74
N VAL A 66 5.23 19.99 -14.18
CA VAL A 66 5.60 19.26 -12.96
C VAL A 66 6.34 17.99 -13.35
N LYS A 67 7.47 17.72 -12.69
CA LYS A 67 8.25 16.48 -12.83
C LYS A 67 8.29 15.77 -11.50
N ILE A 68 8.01 14.46 -11.50
CA ILE A 68 8.02 13.64 -10.28
C ILE A 68 8.89 12.41 -10.51
N THR A 69 9.85 12.19 -9.62
CA THR A 69 10.72 11.00 -9.62
C THR A 69 10.43 10.16 -8.39
N VAL A 70 10.42 8.83 -8.56
CA VAL A 70 10.15 7.86 -7.48
C VAL A 70 11.25 6.82 -7.44
N GLU A 71 11.95 6.76 -6.31
CA GLU A 71 13.03 5.79 -6.06
C GLU A 71 12.67 4.87 -4.90
N GLY A 72 13.20 3.63 -4.93
CA GLY A 72 13.12 2.69 -3.83
C GLY A 72 14.19 2.92 -2.76
N GLY A 73 14.61 1.83 -2.11
CA GLY A 73 15.69 1.81 -1.12
C GLY A 73 15.25 1.38 0.30
N GLY A 74 13.93 1.32 0.55
CA GLY A 74 13.40 0.94 1.86
C GLY A 74 13.16 2.13 2.79
N THR A 75 12.54 1.85 3.92
CA THR A 75 12.15 2.85 4.93
C THR A 75 13.33 3.66 5.45
N GLY A 76 14.45 2.99 5.79
CA GLY A 76 15.65 3.66 6.32
C GLY A 76 16.24 4.67 5.33
N VAL A 77 16.29 4.31 4.04
CA VAL A 77 16.74 5.23 2.97
C VAL A 77 15.78 6.41 2.83
N GLY A 78 14.46 6.17 2.91
CA GLY A 78 13.46 7.24 2.88
C GLY A 78 13.63 8.25 4.00
N VAL A 79 13.82 7.77 5.24
CA VAL A 79 14.06 8.62 6.42
C VAL A 79 15.33 9.44 6.24
N GLN A 80 16.44 8.79 5.87
CA GLN A 80 17.73 9.46 5.73
C GLN A 80 17.70 10.52 4.63
N LYS A 81 17.28 10.16 3.40
CA LYS A 81 17.27 11.09 2.27
C LYS A 81 16.38 12.32 2.52
N VAL A 82 15.17 12.14 3.08
CA VAL A 82 14.31 13.30 3.38
C VAL A 82 14.87 14.11 4.55
N GLY A 83 15.43 13.47 5.57
CA GLY A 83 16.04 14.14 6.72
C GLY A 83 17.24 15.00 6.34
N GLU A 84 18.05 14.55 5.39
CA GLU A 84 19.18 15.29 4.83
C GLU A 84 18.78 16.33 3.77
N GLY A 85 17.49 16.34 3.35
CA GLY A 85 16.98 17.24 2.31
C GLY A 85 17.40 16.86 0.89
N LEU A 86 17.76 15.60 0.67
CA LEU A 86 18.14 15.06 -0.65
C LEU A 86 16.92 14.69 -1.50
N VAL A 87 15.76 14.52 -0.86
CA VAL A 87 14.46 14.33 -1.52
C VAL A 87 13.39 15.13 -0.79
N ASP A 88 12.31 15.44 -1.50
CA ASP A 88 11.19 16.21 -0.96
C ASP A 88 10.27 15.35 -0.10
N VAL A 89 10.12 14.07 -0.45
CA VAL A 89 9.25 13.11 0.24
C VAL A 89 10.00 11.81 0.52
N GLY A 90 10.05 11.44 1.81
CA GLY A 90 10.59 10.16 2.28
C GLY A 90 9.48 9.18 2.61
N ASN A 91 9.35 8.09 1.85
CA ASN A 91 8.34 7.07 2.07
C ASN A 91 8.77 6.07 3.15
N THR A 92 7.89 5.79 4.13
CA THR A 92 8.18 4.80 5.19
C THR A 92 7.03 3.82 5.37
N GLY A 93 7.36 2.54 5.58
CA GLY A 93 6.40 1.46 5.87
C GLY A 93 6.18 1.24 7.38
N ARG A 94 6.55 2.20 8.20
CA ARG A 94 6.29 2.29 9.64
C ARG A 94 6.23 3.76 10.07
N ALA A 95 5.73 4.01 11.27
CA ALA A 95 5.88 5.33 11.88
C ALA A 95 7.36 5.68 12.10
N LEU A 96 7.68 6.96 12.07
CA LEU A 96 9.00 7.45 12.46
C LEU A 96 9.23 7.23 13.95
N SER A 97 10.46 6.94 14.35
CA SER A 97 10.82 6.93 15.76
C SER A 97 10.91 8.37 16.30
N PRO A 98 10.75 8.56 17.63
CA PRO A 98 10.95 9.88 18.24
C PRO A 98 12.31 10.50 17.91
N GLU A 99 13.36 9.67 17.85
CA GLU A 99 14.73 10.10 17.54
C GLU A 99 14.83 10.59 16.09
N GLU A 100 14.20 9.89 15.13
CA GLU A 100 14.14 10.30 13.72
C GLU A 100 13.42 11.64 13.55
N VAL A 101 12.28 11.80 14.23
CA VAL A 101 11.51 13.05 14.22
C VAL A 101 12.34 14.19 14.81
N GLN A 102 12.97 13.98 15.98
CA GLN A 102 13.77 15.01 16.64
C GLN A 102 15.02 15.37 15.84
N LYS A 103 15.74 14.35 15.33
CA LYS A 103 16.99 14.55 14.59
C LYS A 103 16.81 15.34 13.29
N PHE A 104 15.73 15.07 12.57
CA PHE A 104 15.56 15.60 11.22
C PHE A 104 14.40 16.60 11.07
N GLY A 105 13.59 16.81 12.11
CA GLY A 105 12.43 17.70 12.06
C GLY A 105 11.34 17.20 11.09
N LEU A 106 11.10 15.88 11.06
CA LEU A 106 10.21 15.28 10.08
C LEU A 106 8.73 15.40 10.48
N LYS A 107 7.88 15.59 9.46
CA LYS A 107 6.42 15.53 9.56
C LYS A 107 5.91 14.33 8.76
N SER A 108 4.95 13.57 9.32
CA SER A 108 4.42 12.35 8.73
C SER A 108 2.97 12.49 8.29
N TYR A 109 2.68 11.94 7.11
CA TYR A 109 1.35 11.92 6.48
C TYR A 109 0.97 10.46 6.21
N PRO A 110 0.24 9.78 7.11
CA PRO A 110 -0.24 8.43 6.87
C PRO A 110 -1.31 8.45 5.77
N PHE A 111 -1.23 7.53 4.82
CA PHE A 111 -2.16 7.52 3.67
C PHE A 111 -2.84 6.18 3.41
N ALA A 112 -2.23 5.06 3.83
CA ALA A 112 -2.79 3.74 3.57
C ALA A 112 -2.50 2.76 4.71
N LEU A 113 -3.39 1.77 4.87
CA LEU A 113 -3.13 0.54 5.62
C LEU A 113 -2.69 -0.53 4.61
N ASP A 114 -1.70 -1.33 5.01
CA ASP A 114 -1.08 -2.39 4.21
C ASP A 114 -0.86 -3.63 5.08
N GLY A 115 -1.14 -4.80 4.53
CA GLY A 115 -0.75 -6.07 5.13
C GLY A 115 0.58 -6.57 4.55
N VAL A 116 1.31 -7.38 5.32
CA VAL A 116 2.50 -8.08 4.85
C VAL A 116 2.20 -9.58 4.78
N ALA A 117 2.17 -10.12 3.56
CA ALA A 117 1.85 -11.51 3.29
C ALA A 117 3.12 -12.37 3.19
N THR A 118 3.11 -13.56 3.80
CA THR A 118 4.05 -14.62 3.45
C THR A 118 3.65 -15.17 2.08
N VAL A 119 4.61 -15.30 1.17
CA VAL A 119 4.38 -15.71 -0.21
C VAL A 119 5.26 -16.89 -0.61
N VAL A 120 4.69 -17.72 -1.48
CA VAL A 120 5.38 -18.85 -2.13
C VAL A 120 5.09 -18.82 -3.63
N ASN A 121 5.82 -19.62 -4.39
CA ASN A 121 5.51 -19.86 -5.79
C ASN A 121 4.11 -20.46 -5.97
N PRO A 122 3.32 -20.11 -6.98
CA PRO A 122 1.99 -20.70 -7.23
C PRO A 122 1.99 -22.22 -7.38
N LYS A 123 3.11 -22.83 -7.83
CA LYS A 123 3.29 -24.29 -7.96
C LYS A 123 3.54 -25.01 -6.63
N ASN A 124 3.85 -24.29 -5.55
CA ASN A 124 4.00 -24.87 -4.23
C ASN A 124 2.64 -25.39 -3.75
N SER A 125 2.57 -26.62 -3.23
CA SER A 125 1.31 -27.23 -2.76
C SER A 125 0.84 -26.66 -1.42
N VAL A 126 1.75 -26.11 -0.60
CA VAL A 126 1.41 -25.50 0.70
C VAL A 126 0.61 -24.22 0.47
N SER A 127 -0.52 -24.06 1.17
CA SER A 127 -1.41 -22.91 1.06
C SER A 127 -1.72 -22.24 2.39
N ASP A 128 -1.33 -22.86 3.50
CA ASP A 128 -1.58 -22.38 4.86
C ASP A 128 -0.42 -22.79 5.76
N LEU A 129 0.02 -21.90 6.61
CA LEU A 129 1.00 -22.15 7.68
C LEU A 129 0.54 -21.45 8.95
N ASN A 130 0.79 -22.05 10.10
CA ASN A 130 0.61 -21.36 11.37
C ASN A 130 1.82 -20.46 11.70
N ALA A 131 1.68 -19.62 12.72
CA ALA A 131 2.70 -18.65 13.08
C ALA A 131 4.04 -19.31 13.48
N GLU A 132 4.00 -20.43 14.19
CA GLU A 132 5.19 -21.16 14.63
C GLU A 132 5.94 -21.79 13.46
N GLN A 133 5.24 -22.40 12.50
CA GLN A 133 5.84 -22.95 11.30
C GLN A 133 6.58 -21.85 10.50
N ILE A 134 5.97 -20.66 10.34
CA ILE A 134 6.63 -19.54 9.67
C ILE A 134 7.88 -19.11 10.45
N ILE A 135 7.81 -18.98 11.78
CA ILE A 135 8.96 -18.63 12.62
C ILE A 135 10.07 -19.67 12.45
N ASP A 136 9.76 -20.96 12.49
CA ASP A 136 10.76 -22.01 12.41
C ASP A 136 11.36 -22.16 11.00
N ILE A 137 10.60 -21.90 9.93
CA ILE A 137 11.14 -21.80 8.57
C ILE A 137 12.13 -20.63 8.48
N PHE A 138 11.72 -19.44 8.94
CA PHE A 138 12.61 -18.27 8.86
C PHE A 138 13.82 -18.36 9.78
N ALA A 139 13.72 -19.10 10.88
CA ALA A 139 14.85 -19.43 11.77
C ALA A 139 15.79 -20.53 11.22
N GLY A 140 15.38 -21.21 10.12
CA GLY A 140 16.15 -22.33 9.54
C GLY A 140 16.04 -23.63 10.32
N LYS A 141 15.03 -23.80 11.17
CA LYS A 141 14.75 -25.05 11.89
C LYS A 141 13.96 -26.03 11.02
N ILE A 142 12.99 -25.53 10.25
CA ILE A 142 12.27 -26.24 9.20
C ILE A 142 12.94 -25.87 7.88
N THR A 143 13.52 -26.85 7.20
CA THR A 143 14.32 -26.64 5.98
C THR A 143 13.80 -27.42 4.78
N ASN A 144 12.78 -28.25 4.96
CA ASN A 144 12.18 -29.04 3.91
C ASN A 144 10.66 -28.88 3.92
N TRP A 145 10.08 -28.68 2.75
CA TRP A 145 8.63 -28.47 2.59
C TRP A 145 7.79 -29.65 3.11
N LYS A 146 8.32 -30.90 3.10
CA LYS A 146 7.61 -32.09 3.65
C LYS A 146 7.28 -31.94 5.13
N GLU A 147 8.06 -31.18 5.88
CA GLU A 147 7.85 -30.98 7.33
C GLU A 147 6.58 -30.16 7.62
N VAL A 148 6.08 -29.46 6.59
CA VAL A 148 4.85 -28.64 6.66
C VAL A 148 3.78 -29.09 5.65
N GLY A 149 3.84 -30.35 5.21
CA GLY A 149 2.83 -30.97 4.33
C GLY A 149 3.02 -30.67 2.84
N GLY A 150 4.16 -30.17 2.44
CA GLY A 150 4.56 -29.96 1.05
C GLY A 150 5.29 -31.17 0.45
N LYS A 151 5.89 -30.97 -0.72
CA LYS A 151 6.75 -31.97 -1.38
C LYS A 151 8.08 -32.17 -0.64
N ASP A 152 8.77 -33.29 -0.89
CA ASP A 152 10.14 -33.51 -0.39
C ASP A 152 11.11 -32.65 -1.22
N ALA A 153 11.31 -31.40 -0.78
CA ALA A 153 12.21 -30.44 -1.39
C ALA A 153 12.71 -29.43 -0.34
N ALA A 154 13.95 -28.97 -0.52
CA ALA A 154 14.52 -27.93 0.36
C ALA A 154 13.74 -26.61 0.23
N ILE A 155 13.61 -25.89 1.33
CA ILE A 155 13.03 -24.54 1.35
C ILE A 155 14.11 -23.53 0.95
N HIS A 156 13.86 -22.74 -0.07
CA HIS A 156 14.70 -21.62 -0.45
C HIS A 156 14.17 -20.32 0.18
N LEU A 157 14.82 -19.92 1.26
CA LEU A 157 14.41 -18.79 2.08
C LEU A 157 14.87 -17.46 1.48
N PHE A 158 13.95 -16.53 1.32
CA PHE A 158 14.23 -15.15 0.92
C PHE A 158 13.83 -14.17 2.02
N SER A 159 14.68 -13.17 2.24
CA SER A 159 14.45 -12.09 3.19
C SER A 159 14.85 -10.75 2.59
N ARG A 160 14.72 -9.68 3.37
CA ARG A 160 15.05 -8.32 3.00
C ARG A 160 16.19 -7.80 3.88
N ASP A 161 16.85 -6.75 3.40
CA ASP A 161 17.84 -5.98 4.14
C ASP A 161 17.25 -5.22 5.34
N GLU A 162 18.10 -4.67 6.20
CA GLU A 162 17.68 -3.98 7.43
C GLU A 162 17.02 -2.62 7.18
N ALA A 163 17.25 -1.99 6.02
CA ALA A 163 16.57 -0.75 5.65
C ALA A 163 15.10 -0.97 5.27
N SER A 164 14.67 -2.22 5.11
CA SER A 164 13.33 -2.58 4.67
C SER A 164 12.29 -2.48 5.79
N GLY A 165 11.39 -1.50 5.70
CA GLY A 165 10.22 -1.43 6.60
C GLY A 165 9.26 -2.61 6.44
N THR A 166 9.25 -3.33 5.30
CA THR A 166 8.48 -4.58 5.15
C THR A 166 9.11 -5.69 6.00
N ARG A 167 10.46 -5.79 6.00
CA ARG A 167 11.19 -6.72 6.88
C ARG A 167 10.93 -6.41 8.34
N GLU A 168 11.04 -5.15 8.73
CA GLU A 168 10.87 -4.72 10.12
C GLU A 168 9.49 -5.15 10.66
N VAL A 169 8.40 -4.85 9.92
CA VAL A 169 7.04 -5.23 10.33
C VAL A 169 6.86 -6.76 10.34
N PHE A 170 7.37 -7.47 9.34
CA PHE A 170 7.31 -8.93 9.32
C PHE A 170 8.10 -9.54 10.48
N TRP A 171 9.32 -9.06 10.72
CA TRP A 171 10.17 -9.51 11.82
C TRP A 171 9.55 -9.26 13.19
N GLU A 172 8.97 -8.09 13.41
CA GLU A 172 8.33 -7.77 14.68
C GLU A 172 7.02 -8.55 14.90
N LYS A 173 6.13 -8.50 13.91
CA LYS A 173 4.76 -9.02 14.06
C LYS A 173 4.63 -10.51 13.80
N GLN A 174 5.30 -11.02 12.76
CA GLN A 174 5.24 -12.43 12.39
C GLN A 174 6.33 -13.24 13.10
N LEU A 175 7.58 -12.82 13.01
CA LEU A 175 8.71 -13.56 13.56
C LEU A 175 8.96 -13.28 15.06
N LYS A 176 8.18 -12.38 15.69
CA LYS A 176 8.32 -12.02 17.11
C LYS A 176 9.76 -11.60 17.48
N LYS A 177 10.43 -10.89 16.60
CA LYS A 177 11.85 -10.49 16.72
C LYS A 177 12.82 -11.66 16.81
N GLY A 178 12.41 -12.85 16.35
CA GLY A 178 13.23 -14.04 16.28
C GLY A 178 14.35 -13.96 15.24
N THR A 179 15.18 -14.99 15.25
CA THR A 179 16.32 -15.10 14.31
C THR A 179 15.83 -15.33 12.89
N VAL A 180 16.50 -14.69 11.92
CA VAL A 180 16.41 -15.04 10.50
C VAL A 180 17.69 -15.81 10.14
N ALA A 181 17.52 -16.98 9.52
CA ALA A 181 18.63 -17.85 9.15
C ALA A 181 19.65 -17.12 8.26
N ALA A 182 20.93 -17.31 8.52
CA ALA A 182 22.01 -16.74 7.72
C ALA A 182 22.01 -17.22 6.26
N SER A 183 21.37 -18.35 5.98
CA SER A 183 21.18 -18.90 4.63
C SER A 183 20.10 -18.15 3.82
N ALA A 184 19.38 -17.20 4.41
CA ALA A 184 18.35 -16.44 3.69
C ALA A 184 18.97 -15.58 2.57
N ASN A 185 18.43 -15.72 1.37
CA ASN A 185 18.78 -14.87 0.24
C ASN A 185 18.19 -13.47 0.43
N ILE A 186 19.04 -12.44 0.38
CA ILE A 186 18.61 -11.06 0.62
C ILE A 186 18.26 -10.37 -0.70
N VAL A 187 17.06 -9.81 -0.78
CA VAL A 187 16.57 -9.06 -1.96
C VAL A 187 16.22 -7.62 -1.59
N PRO A 188 16.44 -6.65 -2.52
CA PRO A 188 16.39 -5.22 -2.17
C PRO A 188 14.98 -4.60 -2.14
N SER A 189 13.94 -5.26 -2.65
CA SER A 189 12.61 -4.64 -2.81
C SER A 189 11.47 -5.66 -2.75
N ASN A 190 10.22 -5.18 -2.55
CA ASN A 190 9.04 -6.02 -2.72
C ASN A 190 8.93 -6.60 -4.15
N GLY A 191 9.28 -5.80 -5.17
CA GLY A 191 9.31 -6.27 -6.55
C GLY A 191 10.34 -7.38 -6.77
N ALA A 192 11.57 -7.21 -6.25
CA ALA A 192 12.62 -8.24 -6.34
C ALA A 192 12.22 -9.52 -5.57
N MET A 193 11.60 -9.40 -4.40
CA MET A 193 11.06 -10.55 -3.65
C MET A 193 10.01 -11.30 -4.47
N LYS A 194 9.06 -10.57 -5.06
CA LYS A 194 8.04 -11.17 -5.93
C LYS A 194 8.66 -11.95 -7.08
N VAL A 195 9.63 -11.35 -7.79
CA VAL A 195 10.32 -11.99 -8.91
C VAL A 195 11.08 -13.24 -8.45
N ALA A 196 11.82 -13.18 -7.36
CA ALA A 196 12.57 -14.31 -6.82
C ALA A 196 11.65 -15.50 -6.48
N VAL A 197 10.55 -15.23 -5.77
CA VAL A 197 9.57 -16.26 -5.41
C VAL A 197 8.83 -16.81 -6.64
N ALA A 198 8.51 -15.96 -7.62
CA ALA A 198 7.84 -16.37 -8.85
C ALA A 198 8.70 -17.32 -9.71
N GLN A 199 10.01 -17.16 -9.69
CA GLN A 199 10.94 -17.96 -10.49
C GLN A 199 11.36 -19.29 -9.83
N ASP A 200 11.18 -19.42 -8.52
CA ASP A 200 11.64 -20.57 -7.76
C ASP A 200 10.46 -21.33 -7.10
N PRO A 201 10.13 -22.56 -7.57
CA PRO A 201 9.03 -23.36 -7.01
C PRO A 201 9.15 -23.67 -5.52
N ASP A 202 10.36 -23.63 -4.98
CA ASP A 202 10.67 -23.99 -3.59
C ASP A 202 10.94 -22.79 -2.69
N ALA A 203 10.74 -21.59 -3.23
CA ALA A 203 10.93 -20.34 -2.53
C ALA A 203 9.82 -20.02 -1.52
N ILE A 204 10.22 -19.40 -0.42
CA ILE A 204 9.35 -18.67 0.50
C ILE A 204 9.93 -17.28 0.77
N GLY A 205 9.05 -16.28 0.87
CA GLY A 205 9.41 -14.91 1.21
C GLY A 205 8.21 -14.16 1.75
N TYR A 206 8.30 -12.83 1.77
CA TYR A 206 7.19 -11.97 2.20
C TYR A 206 7.18 -10.67 1.41
N VAL A 207 5.98 -10.19 1.13
CA VAL A 207 5.74 -8.94 0.41
C VAL A 207 4.58 -8.16 1.04
N SER A 208 4.54 -6.86 0.75
CA SER A 208 3.31 -6.08 0.92
C SER A 208 2.17 -6.69 0.09
N ILE A 209 0.95 -6.75 0.64
CA ILE A 209 -0.24 -7.29 -0.05
C ILE A 209 -0.44 -6.63 -1.42
N GLY A 210 -0.15 -5.34 -1.55
CA GLY A 210 -0.23 -4.63 -2.84
C GLY A 210 0.76 -5.10 -3.91
N HIS A 211 1.65 -6.02 -3.59
CA HIS A 211 2.56 -6.67 -4.55
C HIS A 211 2.14 -8.11 -4.89
N VAL A 212 1.07 -8.62 -4.28
CA VAL A 212 0.57 -9.96 -4.57
C VAL A 212 -0.27 -9.90 -5.85
N ASP A 213 0.10 -10.75 -6.81
CA ASP A 213 -0.63 -11.01 -8.04
C ASP A 213 -0.52 -12.50 -8.40
N ASP A 214 -0.99 -12.90 -9.58
CA ASP A 214 -0.99 -14.29 -10.02
C ASP A 214 0.41 -14.93 -10.13
N SER A 215 1.48 -14.13 -10.09
CA SER A 215 2.86 -14.65 -10.14
C SER A 215 3.34 -15.24 -8.83
N VAL A 216 2.69 -14.92 -7.70
CA VAL A 216 3.01 -15.45 -6.37
C VAL A 216 1.74 -15.80 -5.60
N LYS A 217 1.81 -16.82 -4.76
CA LYS A 217 0.70 -17.25 -3.90
C LYS A 217 0.91 -16.77 -2.48
N ALA A 218 0.01 -15.93 -1.97
CA ALA A 218 -0.03 -15.59 -0.56
C ALA A 218 -0.54 -16.77 0.26
N LEU A 219 0.22 -17.16 1.28
CA LEU A 219 -0.21 -18.19 2.24
C LEU A 219 -1.24 -17.60 3.20
N LYS A 220 -2.17 -18.45 3.63
CA LYS A 220 -2.99 -18.16 4.81
C LYS A 220 -2.12 -18.27 6.06
N LEU A 221 -2.45 -17.48 7.06
CA LEU A 221 -1.87 -17.56 8.40
C LEU A 221 -2.90 -18.20 9.34
N ALA A 222 -2.74 -19.47 9.64
CA ALA A 222 -3.69 -20.26 10.44
C ALA A 222 -5.14 -20.12 9.94
N GLY A 223 -5.35 -20.34 8.65
CA GLY A 223 -6.64 -20.24 7.97
C GLY A 223 -7.05 -18.83 7.54
N ILE A 224 -6.36 -17.78 8.01
CA ILE A 224 -6.70 -16.37 7.73
C ILE A 224 -5.94 -15.88 6.50
N ALA A 225 -6.67 -15.46 5.46
CA ALA A 225 -6.06 -14.92 4.26
C ALA A 225 -5.48 -13.52 4.50
N ALA A 226 -4.32 -13.23 3.87
CA ALA A 226 -3.75 -11.89 3.80
C ALA A 226 -4.54 -11.06 2.78
N SER A 227 -5.68 -10.53 3.19
CA SER A 227 -6.59 -9.73 2.35
C SER A 227 -6.87 -8.35 2.96
N GLN A 228 -7.37 -7.44 2.11
CA GLN A 228 -7.81 -6.12 2.58
C GLN A 228 -8.92 -6.25 3.64
N GLU A 229 -9.89 -7.11 3.39
CA GLU A 229 -11.00 -7.36 4.32
C GLU A 229 -10.50 -7.79 5.69
N ASN A 230 -9.61 -8.79 5.74
CA ASN A 230 -9.05 -9.30 6.98
C ASN A 230 -8.07 -8.32 7.65
N ALA A 231 -7.43 -7.44 6.90
CA ALA A 231 -6.61 -6.36 7.44
C ALA A 231 -7.47 -5.26 8.09
N VAL A 232 -8.65 -4.94 7.51
CA VAL A 232 -9.58 -3.93 8.04
C VAL A 232 -10.28 -4.42 9.30
N ASN A 233 -10.82 -5.66 9.28
CA ASN A 233 -11.56 -6.22 10.40
C ASN A 233 -10.66 -6.70 11.55
N GLY A 234 -9.31 -6.62 11.36
CA GLY A 234 -8.31 -6.97 12.39
C GLY A 234 -8.05 -8.46 12.54
N SER A 235 -8.65 -9.34 11.72
CA SER A 235 -8.38 -10.77 11.78
C SER A 235 -6.98 -11.13 11.24
N TYR A 236 -6.46 -10.41 10.24
CA TYR A 236 -5.08 -10.56 9.78
C TYR A 236 -4.14 -9.64 10.57
N PRO A 237 -3.18 -10.19 11.35
CA PRO A 237 -2.45 -9.39 12.34
C PRO A 237 -1.23 -8.64 11.79
N ILE A 238 -0.71 -9.03 10.59
CA ILE A 238 0.54 -8.48 10.06
C ILE A 238 0.21 -7.26 9.19
N VAL A 239 -0.24 -6.18 9.82
CA VAL A 239 -0.66 -4.94 9.16
C VAL A 239 0.16 -3.75 9.64
N ARG A 240 0.28 -2.72 8.78
CA ARG A 240 1.01 -1.47 9.04
C ARG A 240 0.35 -0.30 8.34
N LYS A 241 0.69 0.92 8.75
CA LYS A 241 0.41 2.11 7.96
C LYS A 241 1.60 2.43 7.04
N LEU A 242 1.28 2.99 5.89
CA LEU A 242 2.25 3.59 4.96
C LEU A 242 2.20 5.10 5.11
N TYR A 243 3.38 5.73 5.10
CA TYR A 243 3.53 7.17 5.35
C TYR A 243 4.36 7.83 4.25
N MET A 244 3.98 9.04 3.91
CA MET A 244 4.83 10.05 3.29
C MET A 244 5.40 10.92 4.41
N ASN A 245 6.66 11.32 4.33
CA ASN A 245 7.28 12.19 5.31
C ASN A 245 8.00 13.34 4.62
N THR A 246 7.96 14.53 5.22
CA THR A 246 8.66 15.73 4.75
C THR A 246 9.57 16.29 5.85
N LYS A 247 10.62 17.01 5.46
CA LYS A 247 11.43 17.79 6.38
C LYS A 247 10.73 19.13 6.65
N GLY A 248 10.13 19.25 7.85
CA GLY A 248 9.29 20.42 8.19
C GLY A 248 8.02 20.51 7.32
N ASP A 249 7.54 21.75 7.12
CA ASP A 249 6.37 22.00 6.28
C ASP A 249 6.70 21.87 4.80
N PRO A 250 5.87 21.14 4.02
CA PRO A 250 6.10 20.99 2.60
C PRO A 250 5.87 22.32 1.85
N ASN A 251 6.64 22.58 0.80
CA ASN A 251 6.36 23.66 -0.12
C ASN A 251 5.02 23.44 -0.84
N LYS A 252 4.53 24.45 -1.58
CA LYS A 252 3.21 24.41 -2.22
C LYS A 252 3.04 23.23 -3.18
N LEU A 253 4.08 22.87 -3.94
CA LEU A 253 4.04 21.78 -4.92
C LEU A 253 3.99 20.40 -4.21
N VAL A 254 4.83 20.19 -3.21
CA VAL A 254 4.86 18.97 -2.41
C VAL A 254 3.56 18.82 -1.60
N LYS A 255 3.02 19.93 -1.07
CA LYS A 255 1.73 19.91 -0.40
C LYS A 255 0.61 19.47 -1.33
N ALA A 256 0.55 20.00 -2.55
CA ALA A 256 -0.43 19.60 -3.56
C ALA A 256 -0.33 18.09 -3.87
N PHE A 257 0.89 17.54 -3.92
CA PHE A 257 1.11 16.10 -4.10
C PHE A 257 0.56 15.28 -2.93
N ILE A 258 0.86 15.68 -1.68
CA ILE A 258 0.35 15.01 -0.47
C ILE A 258 -1.18 15.08 -0.45
N ASP A 259 -1.76 16.26 -0.69
CA ASP A 259 -3.22 16.45 -0.74
C ASP A 259 -3.86 15.58 -1.84
N TYR A 260 -3.19 15.42 -3.00
CA TYR A 260 -3.66 14.53 -4.07
C TYR A 260 -3.71 13.06 -3.63
N ILE A 261 -2.65 12.55 -2.98
CA ILE A 261 -2.63 11.18 -2.45
C ILE A 261 -3.74 10.96 -1.41
N LEU A 262 -4.03 11.97 -0.58
CA LEU A 262 -5.04 11.91 0.47
C LEU A 262 -6.46 12.20 -0.01
N SER A 263 -6.64 12.59 -1.27
CA SER A 263 -7.93 12.89 -1.90
C SER A 263 -8.69 11.63 -2.32
N PRO A 264 -9.97 11.74 -2.73
CA PRO A 264 -10.72 10.65 -3.36
C PRO A 264 -10.02 10.05 -4.60
N ASP A 265 -9.34 10.88 -5.41
CA ASP A 265 -8.56 10.43 -6.58
C ASP A 265 -7.39 9.54 -6.14
N GLY A 266 -6.64 9.97 -5.11
CA GLY A 266 -5.58 9.18 -4.50
C GLY A 266 -6.10 7.91 -3.85
N ALA A 267 -7.24 7.96 -3.15
CA ALA A 267 -7.87 6.79 -2.56
C ALA A 267 -8.23 5.72 -3.61
N ALA A 268 -8.66 6.14 -4.80
CA ALA A 268 -8.92 5.22 -5.91
C ALA A 268 -7.63 4.53 -6.40
N ILE A 269 -6.51 5.25 -6.48
CA ILE A 269 -5.20 4.68 -6.82
C ILE A 269 -4.76 3.68 -5.74
N ILE A 270 -4.85 4.06 -4.47
CA ILE A 270 -4.48 3.24 -3.32
C ILE A 270 -5.23 1.90 -3.33
N LYS A 271 -6.56 1.94 -3.53
CA LYS A 271 -7.41 0.74 -3.63
C LYS A 271 -7.03 -0.16 -4.82
N ARG A 272 -6.76 0.43 -5.99
CA ARG A 272 -6.37 -0.31 -7.20
C ARG A 272 -5.08 -1.12 -7.00
N HIS A 273 -4.17 -0.62 -6.16
CA HIS A 273 -2.93 -1.31 -5.80
C HIS A 273 -3.05 -2.21 -4.56
N GLY A 274 -4.26 -2.59 -4.16
CA GLY A 274 -4.46 -3.54 -3.08
C GLY A 274 -4.18 -2.98 -1.67
N TYR A 275 -4.19 -1.65 -1.49
CA TYR A 275 -4.08 -1.00 -0.19
C TYR A 275 -5.42 -0.45 0.27
N ILE A 276 -5.50 -0.12 1.55
CA ILE A 276 -6.69 0.45 2.17
C ILE A 276 -6.42 1.93 2.45
N PRO A 277 -7.13 2.87 1.77
CA PRO A 277 -6.96 4.29 2.05
C PRO A 277 -7.34 4.60 3.49
N LEU A 278 -6.55 5.44 4.16
CA LEU A 278 -6.95 5.99 5.44
C LEU A 278 -7.91 7.16 5.18
N GLN A 279 -9.09 7.09 5.76
CA GLN A 279 -10.02 8.23 5.77
C GLN A 279 -9.44 9.31 6.72
N GLN A 280 -9.39 10.54 6.26
CA GLN A 280 -9.10 11.70 7.09
C GLN A 280 -10.40 12.33 7.59
#